data_2efa809275c0f3dc820d0b45a534cf19
#
_entry.id   2efa809275c0f3dc820d0b45a534cf19
#
_cell.length_a   1.000
_cell.length_b   1.000
_cell.length_c   1.000
_cell.angle_alpha   90.00
_cell.angle_beta   90.00
_cell.angle_gamma   90.00
#
_symmetry.space_group_name_H-M   'P 1'
#
loop_
_entity.id
_entity.type
_entity.pdbx_description
1 polymer ?
#
loop_
_entity_poly.entity_id
_entity_poly.type
_entity_poly.pdbx_seq_one_letter_code
_entity_poly.pdbx_strand_id
1 'polypeptide(L)'
;MYVGVFCHLKNHFMKIANDITSLVGNTPLVKLNRIRKYFNCYPEIIAKLESFNPSASVKDRIAYSMLCKAEEEGLITPDKTTLIEATSGNTGIALAMVAAAKGYKLILTMPDTMSIERRAMLRA
;
A
#
# COMPACT_ATOMS: atom_id res chain seq x y z
N MET A 1 10.88 -16.63 -5.39
CA MET A 1 10.26 -15.66 -6.32
C MET A 1 10.24 -16.30 -7.70
N TYR A 2 9.07 -16.72 -8.19
CA TYR A 2 8.96 -17.32 -9.54
C TYR A 2 8.78 -16.20 -10.56
N VAL A 3 9.76 -15.99 -11.41
CA VAL A 3 9.62 -15.17 -12.61
C VAL A 3 9.11 -16.08 -13.72
N GLY A 4 7.81 -16.06 -13.97
CA GLY A 4 7.21 -16.80 -15.09
C GLY A 4 7.26 -15.96 -16.35
N VAL A 5 7.91 -16.46 -17.40
CA VAL A 5 7.79 -15.90 -18.76
C VAL A 5 6.48 -16.42 -19.36
N PHE A 6 5.48 -15.56 -19.50
CA PHE A 6 4.22 -15.91 -20.16
C PHE A 6 4.31 -15.61 -21.64
N CYS A 7 4.39 -16.68 -22.43
CA CYS A 7 4.24 -16.61 -23.89
C CYS A 7 2.78 -16.83 -24.26
N HIS A 8 2.17 -15.83 -24.93
CA HIS A 8 0.92 -15.86 -25.69
C HIS A 8 -0.25 -16.71 -25.16
N LEU A 9 -1.09 -16.12 -24.34
CA LEU A 9 -2.49 -16.52 -24.24
C LEU A 9 -3.37 -15.46 -24.90
N LYS A 10 -4.11 -15.88 -25.92
CA LYS A 10 -5.08 -15.04 -26.64
C LYS A 10 -6.13 -14.49 -25.69
N ASN A 11 -6.32 -13.15 -25.71
CA ASN A 11 -7.51 -12.42 -25.23
C ASN A 11 -7.76 -12.27 -23.70
N HIS A 12 -6.74 -12.29 -22.85
CA HIS A 12 -6.85 -11.59 -21.58
C HIS A 12 -5.88 -10.40 -21.62
N PHE A 13 -6.41 -9.19 -21.63
CA PHE A 13 -5.60 -7.97 -21.43
C PHE A 13 -5.05 -8.02 -20.00
N MET A 14 -3.87 -8.59 -19.83
CA MET A 14 -3.14 -8.45 -18.57
C MET A 14 -2.75 -6.99 -18.41
N LYS A 15 -3.32 -6.33 -17.40
CA LYS A 15 -2.90 -4.98 -17.02
C LYS A 15 -1.56 -5.10 -16.28
N ILE A 16 -0.49 -4.76 -16.95
CA ILE A 16 0.83 -4.64 -16.31
C ILE A 16 0.92 -3.24 -15.71
N ALA A 17 1.11 -3.17 -14.39
CA ALA A 17 1.35 -1.92 -13.69
C ALA A 17 2.77 -1.43 -13.94
N ASN A 18 2.97 -0.13 -14.06
CA ASN A 18 4.30 0.45 -14.26
C ASN A 18 5.22 0.21 -13.07
N ASP A 19 4.66 0.33 -11.87
CA ASP A 19 5.30 0.03 -10.60
C ASP A 19 4.24 -0.34 -9.53
N ILE A 20 4.71 -0.67 -8.33
CA ILE A 20 3.85 -1.10 -7.23
C ILE A 20 2.87 0.00 -6.78
N THR A 21 3.23 1.28 -6.93
CA THR A 21 2.37 2.40 -6.51
C THR A 21 1.14 2.55 -7.40
N SER A 22 1.22 2.12 -8.66
CA SER A 22 0.10 2.08 -9.60
C SER A 22 -1.02 1.11 -9.17
N LEU A 23 -0.73 0.22 -8.21
CA LEU A 23 -1.69 -0.74 -7.66
C LEU A 23 -2.38 -0.24 -6.38
N VAL A 24 -1.98 0.93 -5.87
CA VAL A 24 -2.59 1.51 -4.67
C VAL A 24 -4.03 1.92 -4.95
N GLY A 25 -4.93 1.47 -4.11
CA GLY A 25 -6.35 1.78 -4.26
C GLY A 25 -7.09 0.79 -5.15
N ASN A 26 -8.21 1.23 -5.68
CA ASN A 26 -9.09 0.41 -6.52
C ASN A 26 -9.46 -0.94 -5.87
N THR A 27 -9.51 -0.97 -4.54
CA THR A 27 -9.72 -2.16 -3.73
C THR A 27 -11.12 -2.73 -3.92
N PRO A 28 -11.28 -4.07 -3.93
CA PRO A 28 -12.55 -4.72 -4.20
C PRO A 28 -13.60 -4.44 -3.13
N LEU A 29 -14.85 -4.52 -3.55
CA LEU A 29 -16.03 -4.45 -2.69
C LEU A 29 -16.69 -5.82 -2.62
N VAL A 30 -17.11 -6.25 -1.42
CA VAL A 30 -17.79 -7.53 -1.22
C VAL A 30 -19.07 -7.35 -0.42
N LYS A 31 -20.17 -7.98 -0.88
CA LYS A 31 -21.43 -8.01 -0.15
C LYS A 31 -21.38 -9.00 1.01
N LEU A 32 -21.72 -8.53 2.21
CA LEU A 32 -21.75 -9.34 3.42
C LEU A 32 -23.13 -9.99 3.64
N ASN A 33 -23.53 -10.88 2.72
CA ASN A 33 -24.86 -11.45 2.67
C ASN A 33 -25.25 -12.23 3.95
N ARG A 34 -24.30 -12.98 4.55
CA ARG A 34 -24.57 -13.76 5.78
C ARG A 34 -24.82 -12.84 6.97
N ILE A 35 -24.02 -11.77 7.11
CA ILE A 35 -24.18 -10.78 8.20
C ILE A 35 -25.51 -10.07 8.03
N ARG A 36 -25.82 -9.60 6.82
CA ARG A 36 -27.11 -8.98 6.51
C ARG A 36 -28.30 -9.87 6.91
N LYS A 37 -28.27 -11.15 6.54
CA LYS A 37 -29.31 -12.11 6.87
C LYS A 37 -29.42 -12.37 8.39
N TYR A 38 -28.29 -12.53 9.05
CA TYR A 38 -28.23 -12.80 10.49
C TYR A 38 -28.85 -11.68 11.33
N PHE A 39 -28.56 -10.44 11.00
CA PHE A 39 -29.09 -9.26 11.69
C PHE A 39 -30.42 -8.74 11.10
N ASN A 40 -31.02 -9.47 10.13
CA ASN A 40 -32.24 -9.07 9.43
C ASN A 40 -32.20 -7.61 8.94
N CYS A 41 -31.07 -7.16 8.41
CA CYS A 41 -30.89 -5.80 7.92
C CYS A 41 -31.54 -5.63 6.54
N TYR A 42 -32.35 -4.59 6.37
CA TYR A 42 -32.93 -4.24 5.06
C TYR A 42 -31.88 -3.73 4.08
N PRO A 43 -30.96 -2.78 4.43
CA PRO A 43 -29.95 -2.28 3.52
C PRO A 43 -28.89 -3.32 3.20
N GLU A 44 -28.24 -3.19 2.03
CA GLU A 44 -27.07 -3.99 1.70
C GLU A 44 -25.87 -3.54 2.55
N ILE A 45 -25.15 -4.53 3.09
CA ILE A 45 -23.89 -4.31 3.81
C ILE A 45 -22.75 -4.67 2.86
N ILE A 46 -21.89 -3.69 2.56
CA ILE A 46 -20.77 -3.85 1.64
C ILE A 46 -19.48 -3.52 2.37
N ALA A 47 -18.52 -4.45 2.33
CA ALA A 47 -17.18 -4.24 2.85
C ALA A 47 -16.22 -3.83 1.73
N LYS A 48 -15.39 -2.80 1.98
CA LYS A 48 -14.29 -2.42 1.11
C LYS A 48 -13.00 -3.06 1.64
N LEU A 49 -12.38 -3.89 0.81
CA LEU A 49 -11.24 -4.73 1.24
C LEU A 49 -9.90 -4.00 1.09
N GLU A 50 -9.57 -3.13 2.04
CA GLU A 50 -8.32 -2.36 2.02
C GLU A 50 -7.05 -3.20 2.20
N SER A 51 -7.18 -4.46 2.63
CA SER A 51 -6.09 -5.44 2.64
C SER A 51 -5.61 -5.85 1.24
N PHE A 52 -6.31 -5.46 0.19
CA PHE A 52 -5.90 -5.68 -1.20
C PHE A 52 -4.97 -4.60 -1.74
N ASN A 53 -4.67 -3.56 -0.96
CA ASN A 53 -3.57 -2.68 -1.31
C ASN A 53 -2.22 -3.41 -1.24
N PRO A 54 -1.18 -2.96 -1.97
CA PRO A 54 0.11 -3.65 -2.06
C PRO A 54 0.79 -3.98 -0.73
N SER A 55 0.74 -3.08 0.27
CA SER A 55 1.24 -3.35 1.62
C SER A 55 0.14 -3.86 2.58
N ALA A 56 -0.96 -4.37 2.04
CA ALA A 56 -2.09 -4.95 2.75
C ALA A 56 -2.79 -3.98 3.73
N SER A 57 -2.78 -2.68 3.46
CA SER A 57 -3.44 -1.72 4.35
C SER A 57 -3.93 -0.46 3.63
N VAL A 58 -4.92 0.22 4.24
CA VAL A 58 -5.40 1.53 3.79
C VAL A 58 -4.30 2.61 3.84
N LYS A 59 -3.20 2.39 4.56
CA LYS A 59 -2.12 3.37 4.70
C LYS A 59 -1.33 3.57 3.42
N ASP A 60 -1.40 2.65 2.48
CA ASP A 60 -0.82 2.81 1.14
C ASP A 60 -1.38 4.05 0.45
N ARG A 61 -2.68 4.31 0.61
CA ARG A 61 -3.33 5.51 0.04
C ARG A 61 -2.76 6.79 0.63
N ILE A 62 -2.56 6.82 1.95
CA ILE A 62 -2.04 8.00 2.65
C ILE A 62 -0.59 8.25 2.23
N ALA A 63 0.26 7.23 2.29
CA ALA A 63 1.67 7.33 1.94
C ALA A 63 1.84 7.81 0.49
N TYR A 64 1.12 7.20 -0.44
CA TYR A 64 1.16 7.57 -1.85
C TYR A 64 0.70 9.02 -2.08
N SER A 65 -0.45 9.40 -1.51
CA SER A 65 -1.00 10.73 -1.65
C SER A 65 -0.09 11.82 -1.07
N MET A 66 0.52 11.57 0.10
CA MET A 66 1.44 12.52 0.73
C MET A 66 2.67 12.79 -0.15
N LEU A 67 3.31 11.73 -0.65
CA LEU A 67 4.51 11.88 -1.48
C LEU A 67 4.19 12.53 -2.82
N CYS A 68 3.13 12.09 -3.50
CA CYS A 68 2.73 12.69 -4.77
C CYS A 68 2.42 14.19 -4.61
N LYS A 69 1.69 14.56 -3.55
CA LYS A 69 1.35 15.96 -3.30
C LYS A 69 2.58 16.82 -3.02
N ALA A 70 3.51 16.32 -2.24
CA ALA A 70 4.76 17.02 -1.96
C ALA A 70 5.67 17.15 -3.20
N GLU A 71 5.66 16.15 -4.09
CA GLU A 71 6.35 16.23 -5.40
C GLU A 71 5.71 17.28 -6.33
N GLU A 72 4.36 17.26 -6.43
CA GLU A 72 3.59 18.23 -7.24
C GLU A 72 3.85 19.68 -6.81
N GLU A 73 4.01 19.90 -5.51
CA GLU A 73 4.32 21.21 -4.94
C GLU A 73 5.82 21.57 -5.02
N GLY A 74 6.66 20.66 -5.53
CA GLY A 74 8.10 20.86 -5.64
C GLY A 74 8.84 20.88 -4.30
N LEU A 75 8.23 20.38 -3.22
CA LEU A 75 8.81 20.36 -1.88
C LEU A 75 9.86 19.27 -1.71
N ILE A 76 9.70 18.15 -2.43
CA ILE A 76 10.58 16.99 -2.34
C ILE A 76 11.00 16.49 -3.73
N THR A 77 12.22 15.93 -3.80
CA THR A 77 12.74 15.21 -4.97
C THR A 77 13.56 14.01 -4.51
N PRO A 78 13.54 12.86 -5.23
CA PRO A 78 14.22 11.64 -4.78
C PRO A 78 15.72 11.84 -4.48
N ASP A 79 16.44 12.57 -5.34
CA ASP A 79 17.90 12.72 -5.24
C ASP A 79 18.36 13.63 -4.09
N LYS A 80 17.48 14.52 -3.61
CA LYS A 80 17.84 15.59 -2.65
C LYS A 80 17.16 15.44 -1.31
N THR A 81 16.07 14.68 -1.23
CA THR A 81 15.24 14.61 -0.02
C THR A 81 15.41 13.27 0.69
N THR A 82 15.58 13.32 1.99
CA THR A 82 15.42 12.18 2.88
C THR A 82 14.13 12.33 3.65
N LEU A 83 13.24 11.38 3.51
CA LEU A 83 11.99 11.33 4.26
C LEU A 83 12.25 10.83 5.67
N ILE A 84 11.62 11.47 6.66
CA ILE A 84 11.72 11.05 8.07
C ILE A 84 10.31 10.97 8.64
N GLU A 85 9.96 9.83 9.25
CA GLU A 85 8.64 9.62 9.85
C GLU A 85 8.76 8.85 11.16
N ALA A 86 7.98 9.29 12.16
CA ALA A 86 7.89 8.61 13.46
C ALA A 86 6.69 7.66 13.44
N THR A 87 6.92 6.40 13.11
CA THR A 87 5.87 5.41 13.00
C THR A 87 6.37 4.00 13.25
N SER A 88 5.52 3.19 13.86
CA SER A 88 5.80 1.76 14.10
C SER A 88 4.78 0.84 13.45
N GLY A 89 3.85 1.40 12.68
CA GLY A 89 2.72 0.68 12.13
C GLY A 89 2.67 0.65 10.60
N ASN A 90 1.47 0.40 10.08
CA ASN A 90 1.22 0.28 8.64
C ASN A 90 1.59 1.54 7.84
N THR A 91 1.59 2.70 8.48
CA THR A 91 2.04 3.95 7.83
C THR A 91 3.52 3.86 7.43
N GLY A 92 4.37 3.36 8.33
CA GLY A 92 5.79 3.15 8.02
C GLY A 92 6.02 2.13 6.92
N ILE A 93 5.26 1.01 6.94
CA ILE A 93 5.34 -0.01 5.89
C ILE A 93 4.94 0.58 4.53
N ALA A 94 3.84 1.33 4.48
CA ALA A 94 3.37 1.97 3.27
C ALA A 94 4.35 3.04 2.75
N LEU A 95 4.91 3.87 3.65
CA LEU A 95 5.94 4.83 3.29
C LEU A 95 7.21 4.16 2.75
N ALA A 96 7.64 3.06 3.37
CA ALA A 96 8.81 2.29 2.90
C ALA A 96 8.57 1.76 1.47
N MET A 97 7.42 1.18 1.20
CA MET A 97 7.05 0.70 -0.13
C MET A 97 7.04 1.83 -1.17
N VAL A 98 6.37 2.96 -0.87
CA VAL A 98 6.26 4.08 -1.82
C VAL A 98 7.61 4.78 -2.00
N ALA A 99 8.38 4.97 -0.92
CA ALA A 99 9.72 5.56 -0.97
C ALA A 99 10.67 4.72 -1.83
N ALA A 100 10.66 3.39 -1.64
CA ALA A 100 11.46 2.47 -2.45
C ALA A 100 11.07 2.53 -3.94
N ALA A 101 9.78 2.53 -4.25
CA ALA A 101 9.29 2.61 -5.62
C ALA A 101 9.65 3.92 -6.32
N LYS A 102 9.69 5.04 -5.56
CA LYS A 102 9.98 6.37 -6.08
C LYS A 102 11.46 6.79 -5.93
N GLY A 103 12.30 5.95 -5.34
CA GLY A 103 13.74 6.22 -5.18
C GLY A 103 14.10 7.18 -4.04
N TYR A 104 13.23 7.34 -3.04
CA TYR A 104 13.53 8.17 -1.86
C TYR A 104 14.34 7.41 -0.80
N LYS A 105 15.23 8.12 -0.13
CA LYS A 105 15.78 7.67 1.15
C LYS A 105 14.73 7.87 2.25
N LEU A 106 14.55 6.86 3.10
CA LEU A 106 13.59 6.91 4.20
C LEU A 106 14.26 6.54 5.52
N ILE A 107 13.97 7.31 6.54
CA ILE A 107 14.34 7.05 7.92
C ILE A 107 13.05 6.93 8.73
N LEU A 108 12.83 5.76 9.34
CA LEU A 108 11.71 5.53 10.25
C LEU A 108 12.23 5.51 11.68
N THR A 109 11.62 6.33 12.53
CA THR A 109 11.89 6.34 13.96
C THR A 109 10.77 5.63 14.71
N MET A 110 11.14 4.78 15.69
CA MET A 110 10.18 4.03 16.47
C MET A 110 10.74 3.75 17.88
N PRO A 111 9.89 3.48 18.89
CA PRO A 111 10.35 3.06 20.19
C PRO A 111 11.13 1.74 20.10
N ASP A 112 12.16 1.59 20.91
CA ASP A 112 12.99 0.38 21.03
C ASP A 112 12.22 -0.83 21.59
N THR A 113 11.08 -0.57 22.24
CA THR A 113 10.15 -1.59 22.75
C THR A 113 9.38 -2.33 21.66
N MET A 114 9.49 -1.89 20.39
CA MET A 114 8.86 -2.59 19.27
C MET A 114 9.46 -3.96 19.00
N SER A 115 8.61 -4.92 18.63
CA SER A 115 9.05 -6.30 18.35
C SER A 115 10.10 -6.38 17.25
N ILE A 116 10.96 -7.37 17.35
CA ILE A 116 12.07 -7.60 16.39
C ILE A 116 11.49 -7.86 14.98
N GLU A 117 10.39 -8.59 14.88
CA GLU A 117 9.71 -8.91 13.62
C GLU A 117 9.23 -7.63 12.90
N ARG A 118 8.69 -6.68 13.66
CA ARG A 118 8.23 -5.41 13.10
C ARG A 118 9.40 -4.55 12.62
N ARG A 119 10.49 -4.53 13.37
CA ARG A 119 11.72 -3.85 12.94
C ARG A 119 12.32 -4.48 11.69
N ALA A 120 12.25 -5.81 11.57
CA ALA A 120 12.72 -6.53 10.38
C ALA A 120 11.87 -6.21 9.15
N MET A 121 10.54 -6.19 9.27
CA MET A 121 9.63 -5.80 8.16
C MET A 121 9.93 -4.41 7.59
N LEU A 122 10.32 -3.47 8.43
CA LEU A 122 10.59 -2.09 8.00
C LEU A 122 11.99 -1.91 7.39
N ARG A 123 12.86 -2.93 7.50
CA ARG A 123 14.21 -2.94 6.89
C ARG A 123 14.27 -3.65 5.54
N ALA A 124 13.24 -4.42 5.22
CA ALA A 124 13.15 -5.19 3.97
C ALA A 124 12.73 -4.31 2.79
#